data_1c7a1ba7dbb499f21e6c7cec55654ab8
#
_entry.id   1c7a1ba7dbb499f21e6c7cec55654ab8
#
_cell.length_a   1.000
_cell.length_b   1.000
_cell.length_c   1.000
_cell.angle_alpha   90.00
_cell.angle_beta   90.00
_cell.angle_gamma   90.00
#
_symmetry.space_group_name_H-M   'P 1'
#
loop_
_entity.id
_entity.type
_entity.pdbx_description
1 polymer ?
#
loop_
_entity_poly.entity_id
_entity_poly.type
_entity_poly.pdbx_seq_one_letter_code
_entity_poly.pdbx_strand_id
1 'polypeptide(L)'
;NKAVFPGVQGGPLVHIIAAKAVAFGEALQADFKNYQQQILDNAQALADELKAQGMRLVSGGTDNHLILIDVFENGKGITGKEAEKALDAVHITVNKNTIPFDTNSPFVASGVRIGTPALSTRGMKETEMREIGRMIASIIREPNSEAVQAKVKREVAELTDKFPMYPTRYKEAKTEAISAS
;
A
#
# COMPACT_ATOMS: atom_id res chain seq x y z
N ASN A 1 7.95 19.52 31.08
CA ASN A 1 9.05 18.54 31.29
C ASN A 1 8.52 17.21 31.81
N LYS A 2 7.63 17.20 32.85
CA LYS A 2 7.10 15.97 33.44
C LYS A 2 6.28 15.11 32.44
N ALA A 3 5.61 15.71 31.48
CA ALA A 3 4.88 15.00 30.44
C ALA A 3 5.84 14.26 29.45
N VAL A 4 7.00 14.86 29.18
CA VAL A 4 8.03 14.25 28.32
C VAL A 4 8.80 13.20 29.10
N PHE A 5 9.35 13.55 30.25
CA PHE A 5 10.10 12.63 31.11
C PHE A 5 9.55 12.70 32.54
N PRO A 6 9.14 11.56 33.14
CA PRO A 6 9.16 10.20 32.65
C PRO A 6 7.86 9.79 31.88
N GLY A 7 6.98 10.71 31.55
CA GLY A 7 5.65 10.40 31.02
C GLY A 7 5.67 9.65 29.71
N VAL A 8 6.43 10.14 28.74
CA VAL A 8 6.50 9.57 27.37
C VAL A 8 7.88 9.01 27.06
N GLN A 9 8.95 9.58 27.64
CA GLN A 9 10.32 9.20 27.38
C GLN A 9 11.03 8.75 28.67
N GLY A 10 12.06 7.91 28.51
CA GLY A 10 12.97 7.44 29.55
C GLY A 10 14.42 7.59 29.10
N GLY A 11 15.25 6.61 29.37
CA GLY A 11 16.62 6.54 28.85
C GLY A 11 16.66 6.58 27.32
N PRO A 12 17.69 7.17 26.69
CA PRO A 12 17.76 7.33 25.25
C PRO A 12 17.85 5.97 24.55
N LEU A 13 17.01 5.75 23.56
CA LEU A 13 17.03 4.55 22.69
C LEU A 13 18.10 4.75 21.60
N VAL A 14 19.38 4.54 21.96
CA VAL A 14 20.53 4.84 21.09
C VAL A 14 20.47 4.08 19.76
N HIS A 15 19.98 2.84 19.76
CA HIS A 15 19.79 2.07 18.52
C HIS A 15 18.76 2.73 17.58
N ILE A 16 17.71 3.36 18.09
CA ILE A 16 16.76 4.12 17.27
C ILE A 16 17.40 5.41 16.73
N ILE A 17 18.24 6.07 17.56
CA ILE A 17 19.00 7.26 17.14
C ILE A 17 19.96 6.89 16.00
N ALA A 18 20.68 5.78 16.14
CA ALA A 18 21.56 5.25 15.09
C ALA A 18 20.78 4.91 13.80
N ALA A 19 19.62 4.26 13.92
CA ALA A 19 18.76 3.95 12.77
C ALA A 19 18.29 5.22 12.03
N LYS A 20 17.95 6.27 12.77
CA LYS A 20 17.60 7.59 12.16
C LYS A 20 18.79 8.21 11.44
N ALA A 21 19.99 8.12 12.01
CA ALA A 21 21.21 8.65 11.37
C ALA A 21 21.48 7.95 10.05
N VAL A 22 21.33 6.61 9.99
CA VAL A 22 21.45 5.83 8.74
C VAL A 22 20.40 6.25 7.73
N ALA A 23 19.12 6.31 8.13
CA ALA A 23 18.02 6.69 7.24
C ALA A 23 18.21 8.11 6.66
N PHE A 24 18.67 9.07 7.46
CA PHE A 24 18.97 10.42 6.97
C PHE A 24 20.21 10.44 6.06
N GLY A 25 21.22 9.60 6.36
CA GLY A 25 22.39 9.42 5.49
C GLY A 25 21.99 8.88 4.11
N GLU A 26 21.10 7.90 4.07
CA GLU A 26 20.53 7.37 2.81
C GLU A 26 19.73 8.44 2.07
N ALA A 27 18.91 9.22 2.78
CA ALA A 27 18.09 10.28 2.20
C ALA A 27 18.93 11.44 1.58
N LEU A 28 20.18 11.60 2.01
CA LEU A 28 21.12 12.59 1.43
C LEU A 28 21.80 12.09 0.14
N GLN A 29 21.68 10.83 -0.24
CA GLN A 29 22.28 10.29 -1.44
C GLN A 29 21.49 10.70 -2.70
N ALA A 30 22.19 10.84 -3.82
CA ALA A 30 21.57 11.22 -5.09
C ALA A 30 20.46 10.24 -5.53
N ASP A 31 20.66 8.96 -5.29
CA ASP A 31 19.70 7.90 -5.66
C ASP A 31 18.38 7.99 -4.89
N PHE A 32 18.37 8.62 -3.72
CA PHE A 32 17.12 8.85 -2.97
C PHE A 32 16.14 9.74 -3.74
N LYS A 33 16.65 10.72 -4.50
CA LYS A 33 15.81 11.56 -5.35
C LYS A 33 15.15 10.75 -6.47
N ASN A 34 15.88 9.84 -7.10
CA ASN A 34 15.34 8.94 -8.13
C ASN A 34 14.29 8.00 -7.55
N TYR A 35 14.54 7.45 -6.35
CA TYR A 35 13.57 6.65 -5.62
C TYR A 35 12.28 7.42 -5.32
N GLN A 36 12.36 8.67 -4.85
CA GLN A 36 11.19 9.51 -4.59
C GLN A 36 10.41 9.81 -5.87
N GLN A 37 11.11 10.08 -6.99
CA GLN A 37 10.44 10.27 -8.28
C GLN A 37 9.70 9.02 -8.73
N GLN A 38 10.32 7.84 -8.60
CA GLN A 38 9.64 6.57 -8.93
C GLN A 38 8.38 6.33 -8.09
N ILE A 39 8.36 6.76 -6.82
CA ILE A 39 7.15 6.69 -5.99
C ILE A 39 6.02 7.53 -6.60
N LEU A 40 6.32 8.73 -7.08
CA LEU A 40 5.32 9.62 -7.71
C LEU A 40 4.85 9.07 -9.05
N ASP A 41 5.76 8.59 -9.88
CA ASP A 41 5.44 7.99 -11.19
C ASP A 41 4.55 6.75 -11.00
N ASN A 42 4.86 5.92 -10.02
CA ASN A 42 4.07 4.78 -9.62
C ASN A 42 2.67 5.19 -9.13
N ALA A 43 2.58 6.24 -8.32
CA ALA A 43 1.29 6.74 -7.84
C ALA A 43 0.42 7.26 -8.98
N GLN A 44 1.02 7.97 -9.93
CA GLN A 44 0.32 8.46 -11.11
C GLN A 44 -0.18 7.30 -11.99
N ALA A 45 0.67 6.31 -12.26
CA ALA A 45 0.30 5.13 -13.06
C ALA A 45 -0.83 4.32 -12.41
N LEU A 46 -0.79 4.15 -11.08
CA LEU A 46 -1.85 3.47 -10.33
C LEU A 46 -3.15 4.28 -10.36
N ALA A 47 -3.09 5.60 -10.16
CA ALA A 47 -4.25 6.48 -10.21
C ALA A 47 -4.91 6.48 -11.58
N ASP A 48 -4.12 6.53 -12.65
CA ASP A 48 -4.64 6.52 -14.04
C ASP A 48 -5.31 5.18 -14.38
N GLU A 49 -4.72 4.06 -13.96
CA GLU A 49 -5.35 2.74 -14.13
C GLU A 49 -6.67 2.63 -13.36
N LEU A 50 -6.70 3.06 -12.09
CA LEU A 50 -7.93 3.04 -11.29
C LEU A 50 -9.04 3.89 -11.92
N LYS A 51 -8.71 5.07 -12.48
CA LYS A 51 -9.65 5.89 -13.25
C LYS A 51 -10.13 5.17 -14.51
N ALA A 52 -9.21 4.54 -15.26
CA ALA A 52 -9.56 3.75 -16.45
C ALA A 52 -10.47 2.58 -16.11
N GLN A 53 -10.33 2.02 -14.91
CA GLN A 53 -11.23 1.02 -14.36
C GLN A 53 -12.55 1.60 -13.82
N GLY A 54 -12.81 2.90 -13.96
CA GLY A 54 -14.04 3.55 -13.53
C GLY A 54 -14.11 3.85 -12.03
N MET A 55 -13.00 3.74 -11.28
CA MET A 55 -12.98 4.09 -9.86
C MET A 55 -12.98 5.62 -9.69
N ARG A 56 -13.75 6.10 -8.72
CA ARG A 56 -13.78 7.51 -8.36
C ARG A 56 -12.64 7.82 -7.40
N LEU A 57 -11.66 8.60 -7.86
CA LEU A 57 -10.60 9.12 -7.00
C LEU A 57 -11.01 10.45 -6.39
N VAL A 58 -10.80 10.62 -5.09
CA VAL A 58 -10.97 11.91 -4.42
C VAL A 58 -9.97 12.89 -5.04
N SER A 59 -10.38 14.13 -5.30
CA SER A 59 -9.64 15.15 -6.05
C SER A 59 -9.29 14.80 -7.51
N GLY A 60 -9.81 13.71 -8.06
CA GLY A 60 -9.58 13.29 -9.46
C GLY A 60 -8.22 12.66 -9.74
N GLY A 61 -7.37 12.47 -8.72
CA GLY A 61 -6.03 11.90 -8.87
C GLY A 61 -5.17 12.08 -7.63
N THR A 62 -3.86 12.21 -7.84
CA THR A 62 -2.90 12.44 -6.76
C THR A 62 -1.69 13.26 -7.24
N ASP A 63 -1.14 14.09 -6.35
CA ASP A 63 0.12 14.81 -6.54
C ASP A 63 1.24 14.25 -5.65
N ASN A 64 0.97 13.18 -4.91
CA ASN A 64 1.91 12.57 -3.97
C ASN A 64 1.86 11.04 -4.02
N HIS A 65 2.33 10.37 -2.99
CA HIS A 65 2.42 8.91 -2.90
C HIS A 65 1.11 8.22 -2.47
N LEU A 66 0.06 8.98 -2.13
CA LEU A 66 -1.21 8.45 -1.61
C LEU A 66 -2.35 8.69 -2.61
N ILE A 67 -3.24 7.72 -2.69
CA ILE A 67 -4.47 7.79 -3.47
C ILE A 67 -5.63 7.48 -2.53
N LEU A 68 -6.68 8.28 -2.57
CA LEU A 68 -7.92 8.05 -1.85
C LEU A 68 -9.03 7.72 -2.86
N ILE A 69 -9.58 6.53 -2.74
CA ILE A 69 -10.64 6.02 -3.62
C ILE A 69 -11.96 6.08 -2.86
N ASP A 70 -12.98 6.70 -3.44
CA ASP A 70 -14.37 6.56 -2.99
C ASP A 70 -14.93 5.24 -3.53
N VAL A 71 -15.14 4.28 -2.64
CA VAL A 71 -15.67 2.95 -2.98
C VAL A 71 -17.16 2.81 -2.66
N PHE A 72 -17.74 3.79 -1.96
CA PHE A 72 -19.15 3.77 -1.55
C PHE A 72 -20.08 4.38 -2.59
N GLU A 73 -19.60 5.37 -3.34
CA GLU A 73 -20.31 6.02 -4.45
C GLU A 73 -21.77 6.41 -4.11
N ASN A 74 -21.95 7.06 -2.97
CA ASN A 74 -23.28 7.44 -2.44
C ASN A 74 -24.25 6.24 -2.25
N GLY A 75 -23.74 5.10 -1.80
CA GLY A 75 -24.53 3.91 -1.51
C GLY A 75 -24.72 2.95 -2.69
N LYS A 76 -24.06 3.20 -3.82
CA LYS A 76 -24.08 2.27 -4.97
C LYS A 76 -22.98 1.22 -4.92
N GLY A 77 -21.89 1.52 -4.20
CA GLY A 77 -20.75 0.63 -4.02
C GLY A 77 -20.75 -0.04 -2.64
N ILE A 78 -19.56 -0.42 -2.21
CA ILE A 78 -19.31 -1.06 -0.90
C ILE A 78 -18.70 -0.06 0.08
N THR A 79 -18.82 -0.31 1.38
CA THR A 79 -18.16 0.53 2.38
C THR A 79 -16.65 0.38 2.37
N GLY A 80 -15.93 1.37 2.87
CA GLY A 80 -14.46 1.29 3.04
C GLY A 80 -14.04 0.09 3.88
N LYS A 81 -14.82 -0.26 4.91
CA LYS A 81 -14.59 -1.43 5.76
C LYS A 81 -14.74 -2.75 5.00
N GLU A 82 -15.73 -2.86 4.14
CA GLU A 82 -15.93 -4.06 3.29
C GLU A 82 -14.82 -4.17 2.26
N ALA A 83 -14.43 -3.06 1.61
CA ALA A 83 -13.32 -3.02 0.66
C ALA A 83 -11.99 -3.40 1.31
N GLU A 84 -11.66 -2.83 2.49
CA GLU A 84 -10.48 -3.17 3.27
C GLU A 84 -10.42 -4.68 3.54
N LYS A 85 -11.54 -5.25 4.04
CA LYS A 85 -11.63 -6.70 4.33
C LYS A 85 -11.47 -7.58 3.09
N ALA A 86 -12.11 -7.20 1.98
CA ALA A 86 -12.05 -7.98 0.74
C ALA A 86 -10.63 -7.95 0.11
N LEU A 87 -9.96 -6.80 0.15
CA LEU A 87 -8.60 -6.65 -0.35
C LEU A 87 -7.56 -7.36 0.56
N ASP A 88 -7.75 -7.30 1.88
CA ASP A 88 -6.89 -8.02 2.84
C ASP A 88 -6.96 -9.54 2.65
N ALA A 89 -8.14 -10.07 2.32
CA ALA A 89 -8.33 -11.50 2.05
C ALA A 89 -7.50 -12.02 0.85
N VAL A 90 -7.10 -11.13 -0.05
CA VAL A 90 -6.24 -11.44 -1.20
C VAL A 90 -4.82 -10.88 -1.05
N HIS A 91 -4.42 -10.49 0.17
CA HIS A 91 -3.10 -9.96 0.54
C HIS A 91 -2.76 -8.59 -0.10
N ILE A 92 -3.78 -7.78 -0.40
CA ILE A 92 -3.62 -6.38 -0.76
C ILE A 92 -4.00 -5.53 0.46
N THR A 93 -3.00 -5.04 1.19
CA THR A 93 -3.22 -4.24 2.40
C THR A 93 -3.53 -2.79 2.04
N VAL A 94 -4.68 -2.32 2.49
CA VAL A 94 -5.14 -0.93 2.37
C VAL A 94 -5.68 -0.45 3.70
N ASN A 95 -6.00 0.84 3.81
CA ASN A 95 -6.70 1.36 4.98
C ASN A 95 -8.07 1.93 4.56
N LYS A 96 -9.15 1.53 5.24
CA LYS A 96 -10.39 2.29 5.14
C LYS A 96 -10.15 3.73 5.57
N ASN A 97 -10.75 4.67 4.88
CA ASN A 97 -10.53 6.08 5.12
C ASN A 97 -11.81 6.87 4.81
N THR A 98 -12.15 7.83 5.67
CA THR A 98 -13.22 8.76 5.35
C THR A 98 -12.86 9.61 4.14
N ILE A 99 -13.87 9.99 3.37
CA ILE A 99 -13.76 10.91 2.24
C ILE A 99 -14.32 12.29 2.64
N PRO A 100 -14.02 13.36 1.91
CA PRO A 100 -14.66 14.66 2.14
C PRO A 100 -16.19 14.54 2.10
N PHE A 101 -16.86 15.12 3.10
CA PHE A 101 -18.32 15.06 3.30
C PHE A 101 -18.88 13.63 3.44
N ASP A 102 -18.09 12.73 4.05
CA ASP A 102 -18.47 11.34 4.25
C ASP A 102 -19.76 11.21 5.07
N THR A 103 -20.70 10.44 4.57
CA THR A 103 -21.98 10.14 5.26
C THR A 103 -21.86 8.96 6.21
N ASN A 104 -20.80 8.14 6.08
CA ASN A 104 -20.51 7.03 6.98
C ASN A 104 -19.62 7.48 8.14
N SER A 105 -19.77 6.78 9.26
CA SER A 105 -18.90 7.02 10.42
C SER A 105 -17.43 6.64 10.11
N PRO A 106 -16.43 7.19 10.82
CA PRO A 106 -15.01 6.81 10.62
C PRO A 106 -14.71 5.32 10.83
N PHE A 107 -15.56 4.59 11.55
CA PHE A 107 -15.40 3.15 11.77
C PHE A 107 -15.82 2.30 10.56
N VAL A 108 -16.64 2.87 9.67
CA VAL A 108 -17.14 2.24 8.44
C VAL A 108 -16.42 2.82 7.23
N ALA A 109 -16.42 4.15 7.13
CA ALA A 109 -15.83 4.95 6.05
C ALA A 109 -16.41 4.65 4.66
N SER A 110 -16.26 5.60 3.75
CA SER A 110 -16.72 5.47 2.35
C SER A 110 -15.58 5.27 1.36
N GLY A 111 -14.34 5.36 1.82
CA GLY A 111 -13.17 5.24 0.97
C GLY A 111 -12.12 4.27 1.48
N VAL A 112 -11.16 4.01 0.62
CA VAL A 112 -9.91 3.33 0.95
C VAL A 112 -8.71 4.16 0.51
N ARG A 113 -7.66 4.15 1.33
CA ARG A 113 -6.40 4.84 1.06
C ARG A 113 -5.32 3.82 0.72
N ILE A 114 -4.63 4.05 -0.37
CA ILE A 114 -3.51 3.25 -0.84
C ILE A 114 -2.29 4.13 -1.08
N GLY A 115 -1.10 3.52 -1.12
CA GLY A 115 0.15 4.24 -1.36
C GLY A 115 1.19 3.37 -2.03
N THR A 116 2.17 3.99 -2.67
CA THR A 116 3.16 3.34 -3.53
C THR A 116 4.58 3.17 -2.96
N PRO A 117 4.98 3.74 -1.81
CA PRO A 117 6.36 3.64 -1.33
C PRO A 117 6.85 2.20 -1.12
N ALA A 118 6.06 1.34 -0.48
CA ALA A 118 6.43 -0.05 -0.22
C ALA A 118 6.64 -0.85 -1.53
N LEU A 119 5.81 -0.60 -2.53
CA LEU A 119 5.90 -1.24 -3.85
C LEU A 119 7.14 -0.74 -4.62
N SER A 120 7.41 0.57 -4.55
CA SER A 120 8.61 1.18 -5.15
C SER A 120 9.89 0.65 -4.48
N THR A 121 9.89 0.45 -3.17
CA THR A 121 11.00 -0.17 -2.42
C THR A 121 11.27 -1.62 -2.87
N ARG A 122 10.23 -2.35 -3.28
CA ARG A 122 10.37 -3.69 -3.87
C ARG A 122 10.95 -3.66 -5.30
N GLY A 123 11.04 -2.48 -5.93
CA GLY A 123 11.51 -2.32 -7.30
C GLY A 123 10.39 -2.42 -8.35
N MET A 124 9.14 -2.42 -7.94
CA MET A 124 7.98 -2.35 -8.84
C MET A 124 7.90 -0.98 -9.49
N LYS A 125 7.46 -0.94 -10.75
CA LYS A 125 7.32 0.27 -11.57
C LYS A 125 5.90 0.41 -12.11
N GLU A 126 5.70 1.31 -13.05
CA GLU A 126 4.39 1.72 -13.57
C GLU A 126 3.59 0.55 -14.17
N THR A 127 4.28 -0.44 -14.74
CA THR A 127 3.63 -1.65 -15.30
C THR A 127 2.94 -2.45 -14.19
N GLU A 128 3.67 -2.72 -13.12
CA GLU A 128 3.13 -3.43 -11.96
C GLU A 128 2.03 -2.62 -11.27
N MET A 129 2.14 -1.28 -11.25
CA MET A 129 1.08 -0.42 -10.71
C MET A 129 -0.23 -0.56 -11.49
N ARG A 130 -0.18 -0.67 -12.82
CA ARG A 130 -1.36 -0.92 -13.63
C ARG A 130 -1.97 -2.31 -13.36
N GLU A 131 -1.14 -3.33 -13.19
CA GLU A 131 -1.61 -4.67 -12.80
C GLU A 131 -2.33 -4.63 -11.44
N ILE A 132 -1.72 -3.99 -10.45
CA ILE A 132 -2.30 -3.81 -9.11
C ILE A 132 -3.61 -3.01 -9.17
N GLY A 133 -3.66 -1.96 -9.98
CA GLY A 133 -4.88 -1.18 -10.18
C GLY A 133 -6.06 -2.04 -10.69
N ARG A 134 -5.80 -2.93 -11.65
CA ARG A 134 -6.80 -3.89 -12.15
C ARG A 134 -7.23 -4.90 -11.10
N MET A 135 -6.29 -5.43 -10.31
CA MET A 135 -6.59 -6.34 -9.21
C MET A 135 -7.49 -5.67 -8.17
N ILE A 136 -7.15 -4.46 -7.73
CA ILE A 136 -7.94 -3.69 -6.76
C ILE A 136 -9.36 -3.45 -7.29
N ALA A 137 -9.48 -2.99 -8.53
CA ALA A 137 -10.78 -2.72 -9.14
C ALA A 137 -11.64 -3.98 -9.28
N SER A 138 -11.06 -5.12 -9.60
CA SER A 138 -11.80 -6.38 -9.71
C SER A 138 -12.36 -6.85 -8.36
N ILE A 139 -11.58 -6.73 -7.29
CA ILE A 139 -12.02 -7.09 -5.93
C ILE A 139 -13.11 -6.12 -5.44
N ILE A 140 -12.98 -4.82 -5.69
CA ILE A 140 -14.00 -3.83 -5.27
C ILE A 140 -15.33 -4.10 -5.97
N ARG A 141 -15.33 -4.49 -7.25
CA ARG A 141 -16.55 -4.81 -8.00
C ARG A 141 -17.19 -6.12 -7.58
N GLU A 142 -16.39 -7.13 -7.27
CA GLU A 142 -16.85 -8.48 -6.95
C GLU A 142 -16.24 -8.99 -5.64
N PRO A 143 -16.51 -8.31 -4.50
CA PRO A 143 -15.81 -8.56 -3.23
C PRO A 143 -16.05 -9.97 -2.66
N ASN A 144 -17.16 -10.62 -3.04
CA ASN A 144 -17.56 -11.94 -2.56
C ASN A 144 -17.36 -13.06 -3.59
N SER A 145 -16.77 -12.76 -4.76
CA SER A 145 -16.53 -13.77 -5.80
C SER A 145 -15.29 -14.61 -5.46
N GLU A 146 -15.48 -15.86 -5.08
CA GLU A 146 -14.38 -16.79 -4.79
C GLU A 146 -13.44 -16.96 -5.98
N ALA A 147 -13.97 -16.98 -7.20
CA ALA A 147 -13.16 -17.09 -8.42
C ALA A 147 -12.25 -15.87 -8.63
N VAL A 148 -12.77 -14.67 -8.43
CA VAL A 148 -11.99 -13.42 -8.53
C VAL A 148 -10.96 -13.36 -7.41
N GLN A 149 -11.32 -13.67 -6.18
CA GLN A 149 -10.39 -13.70 -5.05
C GLN A 149 -9.26 -14.71 -5.27
N ALA A 150 -9.57 -15.94 -5.71
CA ALA A 150 -8.57 -16.96 -5.99
C ALA A 150 -7.61 -16.56 -7.12
N LYS A 151 -8.11 -15.90 -8.15
CA LYS A 151 -7.30 -15.35 -9.25
C LYS A 151 -6.36 -14.27 -8.73
N VAL A 152 -6.89 -13.24 -8.08
CA VAL A 152 -6.11 -12.10 -7.58
C VAL A 152 -5.07 -12.55 -6.55
N LYS A 153 -5.42 -13.48 -5.66
CA LYS A 153 -4.48 -14.05 -4.69
C LYS A 153 -3.26 -14.71 -5.33
N ARG A 154 -3.44 -15.42 -6.44
CA ARG A 154 -2.32 -15.98 -7.21
C ARG A 154 -1.48 -14.90 -7.87
N GLU A 155 -2.12 -13.92 -8.52
CA GLU A 155 -1.43 -12.80 -9.17
C GLU A 155 -0.59 -11.99 -8.16
N VAL A 156 -1.12 -11.75 -6.96
CA VAL A 156 -0.37 -11.11 -5.86
C VAL A 156 0.82 -11.96 -5.41
N ALA A 157 0.65 -13.28 -5.29
CA ALA A 157 1.74 -14.17 -4.91
C ALA A 157 2.85 -14.17 -5.96
N GLU A 158 2.52 -14.29 -7.24
CA GLU A 158 3.46 -14.23 -8.36
C GLU A 158 4.21 -12.90 -8.39
N LEU A 159 3.50 -11.78 -8.19
CA LEU A 159 4.09 -10.45 -8.18
C LEU A 159 5.04 -10.26 -6.98
N THR A 160 4.65 -10.73 -5.79
CA THR A 160 5.50 -10.61 -4.59
C THR A 160 6.71 -11.53 -4.62
N ASP A 161 6.64 -12.69 -5.27
CA ASP A 161 7.79 -13.57 -5.50
C ASP A 161 8.77 -12.98 -6.52
N LYS A 162 8.27 -12.30 -7.56
CA LYS A 162 9.10 -11.60 -8.55
C LYS A 162 9.82 -10.39 -7.95
N PHE A 163 9.19 -9.70 -6.99
CA PHE A 163 9.70 -8.50 -6.34
C PHE A 163 9.81 -8.70 -4.82
N PRO A 164 10.68 -9.57 -4.32
CA PRO A 164 10.82 -9.83 -2.89
C PRO A 164 11.38 -8.60 -2.16
N MET A 165 10.84 -8.31 -0.98
CA MET A 165 11.46 -7.35 -0.07
C MET A 165 12.72 -7.97 0.52
N TYR A 166 13.85 -7.23 0.56
CA TYR A 166 15.13 -7.72 1.06
C TYR A 166 15.61 -9.00 0.34
N PRO A 167 15.89 -8.94 -0.98
CA PRO A 167 16.12 -10.12 -1.83
C PRO A 167 17.25 -11.03 -1.33
N THR A 168 18.30 -10.52 -0.68
CA THR A 168 19.38 -11.31 -0.10
C THR A 168 18.88 -12.18 1.05
N ARG A 169 18.21 -11.56 2.04
CA ARG A 169 17.65 -12.29 3.19
C ARG A 169 16.57 -13.29 2.79
N TYR A 170 15.78 -12.94 1.77
CA TYR A 170 14.75 -13.83 1.25
C TYR A 170 15.35 -15.09 0.63
N LYS A 171 16.47 -14.97 -0.10
CA LYS A 171 17.21 -16.12 -0.66
C LYS A 171 17.82 -16.99 0.43
N GLU A 172 18.43 -16.39 1.44
CA GLU A 172 19.01 -17.11 2.60
C GLU A 172 17.93 -17.91 3.33
N ALA A 173 16.80 -17.30 3.68
CA ALA A 173 15.69 -17.96 4.36
C ALA A 173 15.08 -19.11 3.53
N LYS A 174 14.95 -18.95 2.21
CA LYS A 174 14.50 -20.05 1.32
C LYS A 174 15.49 -21.23 1.32
N THR A 175 16.78 -20.95 1.31
CA THR A 175 17.82 -22.01 1.31
C THR A 175 17.82 -22.76 2.63
N GLU A 176 17.69 -22.07 3.76
CA GLU A 176 17.59 -22.68 5.10
C GLU A 176 16.34 -23.56 5.23
N ALA A 177 15.19 -23.09 4.74
CA ALA A 177 13.95 -23.88 4.79
C ALA A 177 14.02 -25.17 3.96
N ILE A 178 14.70 -25.14 2.80
CA ILE A 178 14.90 -26.33 1.95
C ILE A 178 15.88 -27.31 2.60
N SER A 179 16.90 -26.81 3.31
CA SER A 179 17.89 -27.66 4.00
C SER A 179 17.36 -28.29 5.30
N ALA A 180 16.24 -27.79 5.82
CA ALA A 180 15.61 -28.28 7.05
C ALA A 180 14.42 -29.24 6.80
N SER A 181 14.05 -29.43 5.55
CA SER A 181 12.99 -30.36 5.10
C SER A 181 13.55 -31.66 4.57
#